data_3685b3b69c7954f79817b2f1322df1eb
#
_entry.id   3685b3b69c7954f79817b2f1322df1eb
#
_cell.length_a   1.000
_cell.length_b   1.000
_cell.length_c   1.000
_cell.angle_alpha   90.00
_cell.angle_beta   90.00
_cell.angle_gamma   90.00
#
_symmetry.space_group_name_H-M   'P 1'
#
loop_
_entity.id
_entity.type
_entity.pdbx_description
1 polymer ?
#
loop_
_entity_poly.entity_id
_entity_poly.type
_entity_poly.pdbx_seq_one_letter_code
_entity_poly.pdbx_strand_id
1 'polypeptide(L)'
;MRREKVFNRSLLILAIMSIMLFAMTITASAASGRAVTNLQQTDDTKTGVTVQWSGNYGEEYLVYLSQDRSSGYQALSSYTSTSNKKYIYNLQAGRAYYVIVQTYVNKQLVGQSDPLQVITTPESVDYKSIKQTSGTKNKIGLQWNRVSGVTGYVVAKISGSKVEAQYNVTTNKATVPAKAGTHYSGYYVYSYKRSESNYIALGYGQSTGTLYSAPVNPQYVADAKAGTLIWSPAKSGNVITIGWKANPNYDYPTGYQVQIYSLNGKTRLYTTKA
;
A
#
# COMPACT_ATOMS: atom_id res chain seq x y z
N MET A 1 6.68 26.96 0.49
CA MET A 1 6.62 26.05 -0.65
C MET A 1 7.33 24.75 -0.27
N ARG A 2 6.62 23.72 0.19
CA ARG A 2 7.18 22.38 0.43
C ARG A 2 7.28 21.68 -0.93
N ARG A 3 8.50 21.46 -1.41
CA ARG A 3 8.75 20.55 -2.54
C ARG A 3 8.46 19.13 -2.03
N GLU A 4 7.26 18.62 -2.33
CA GLU A 4 7.01 17.19 -2.22
C GLU A 4 7.98 16.48 -3.16
N LYS A 5 8.86 15.66 -2.59
CA LYS A 5 9.72 14.78 -3.39
C LYS A 5 8.80 13.83 -4.14
N VAL A 6 8.71 13.99 -5.46
CA VAL A 6 8.02 13.06 -6.35
C VAL A 6 8.73 11.72 -6.19
N PHE A 7 8.15 10.86 -5.36
CA PHE A 7 8.61 9.49 -5.22
C PHE A 7 8.37 8.76 -6.54
N ASN A 8 9.41 8.11 -7.07
CA ASN A 8 9.33 7.43 -8.36
C ASN A 8 8.37 6.23 -8.25
N ARG A 9 7.11 6.41 -8.68
CA ARG A 9 6.04 5.39 -8.71
C ARG A 9 6.49 4.11 -9.41
N SER A 10 7.34 4.23 -10.43
CA SER A 10 7.87 3.10 -11.20
C SER A 10 8.69 2.14 -10.35
N LEU A 11 9.46 2.66 -9.37
CA LEU A 11 10.30 1.83 -8.49
C LEU A 11 9.45 1.00 -7.52
N LEU A 12 8.37 1.59 -6.98
CA LEU A 12 7.46 0.88 -6.09
C LEU A 12 6.61 -0.14 -6.86
N ILE A 13 6.15 0.19 -8.07
CA ILE A 13 5.45 -0.74 -8.95
C ILE A 13 6.35 -1.93 -9.30
N LEU A 14 7.62 -1.68 -9.61
CA LEU A 14 8.60 -2.74 -9.90
C LEU A 14 8.81 -3.67 -8.69
N ALA A 15 8.89 -3.11 -7.48
CA ALA A 15 8.99 -3.90 -6.25
C ALA A 15 7.72 -4.73 -5.96
N ILE A 16 6.53 -4.20 -6.30
CA ILE A 16 5.26 -4.93 -6.19
C ILE A 16 5.21 -6.08 -7.21
N MET A 17 5.67 -5.86 -8.43
CA MET A 17 5.69 -6.87 -9.50
C MET A 17 6.66 -8.01 -9.21
N SER A 18 7.82 -7.75 -8.61
CA SER A 18 8.85 -8.79 -8.35
C SER A 18 8.41 -9.88 -7.36
N ILE A 19 7.43 -9.60 -6.51
CA ILE A 19 6.92 -10.56 -5.51
C ILE A 19 5.77 -11.42 -6.07
N MET A 20 5.24 -11.12 -7.26
CA MET A 20 4.02 -11.74 -7.78
C MET A 20 4.17 -12.33 -9.20
N LEU A 21 5.35 -12.81 -9.56
CA LEU A 21 5.54 -13.49 -10.85
C LEU A 21 4.88 -14.87 -10.83
N PHE A 22 3.55 -14.91 -10.96
CA PHE A 22 2.83 -16.10 -11.40
C PHE A 22 2.46 -15.90 -12.86
N ALA A 23 3.18 -16.54 -13.75
CA ALA A 23 2.91 -16.53 -15.18
C ALA A 23 1.59 -17.26 -15.44
N MET A 24 0.51 -16.50 -15.69
CA MET A 24 -0.64 -17.03 -16.43
C MET A 24 -0.40 -16.75 -17.91
N THR A 25 -0.10 -17.77 -18.67
CA THR A 25 -0.19 -17.75 -20.12
C THR A 25 -1.67 -17.68 -20.49
N ILE A 26 -2.14 -16.51 -20.88
CA ILE A 26 -3.44 -16.37 -21.51
C ILE A 26 -3.23 -16.77 -22.97
N THR A 27 -3.77 -17.91 -23.36
CA THR A 27 -3.90 -18.27 -24.79
C THR A 27 -4.96 -17.37 -25.39
N ALA A 28 -4.53 -16.36 -26.12
CA ALA A 28 -5.41 -15.54 -26.92
C ALA A 28 -6.00 -16.42 -28.05
N SER A 29 -7.32 -16.57 -28.04
CA SER A 29 -8.05 -17.09 -29.21
C SER A 29 -7.96 -16.04 -30.32
N ALA A 30 -7.25 -16.35 -31.41
CA ALA A 30 -7.11 -15.45 -32.53
C ALA A 30 -8.47 -15.26 -33.21
N ALA A 31 -9.09 -14.09 -33.08
CA ALA A 31 -10.14 -13.65 -33.97
C ALA A 31 -9.56 -13.54 -35.39
N SER A 32 -10.14 -14.23 -36.35
CA SER A 32 -9.74 -14.23 -37.74
C SER A 32 -9.90 -12.82 -38.35
N GLY A 33 -8.80 -12.17 -38.69
CA GLY A 33 -8.82 -10.85 -39.29
C GLY A 33 -7.58 -10.04 -38.91
N ARG A 34 -7.47 -8.82 -39.37
CA ARG A 34 -6.41 -7.86 -39.01
C ARG A 34 -6.68 -7.21 -37.65
N ALA A 35 -6.90 -8.01 -36.60
CA ALA A 35 -6.98 -7.48 -35.25
C ALA A 35 -5.64 -6.87 -34.82
N VAL A 36 -5.68 -5.80 -34.04
CA VAL A 36 -4.46 -5.24 -33.45
C VAL A 36 -3.79 -6.27 -32.53
N THR A 37 -2.47 -6.19 -32.44
CA THR A 37 -1.69 -7.03 -31.52
C THR A 37 -1.12 -6.19 -30.39
N ASN A 38 -0.68 -6.82 -29.32
CA ASN A 38 -0.05 -6.16 -28.16
C ASN A 38 -0.90 -5.04 -27.56
N LEU A 39 -2.25 -5.18 -27.58
CA LEU A 39 -3.12 -4.23 -26.91
C LEU A 39 -2.88 -4.29 -25.40
N GLN A 40 -2.45 -3.18 -24.82
CA GLN A 40 -2.10 -3.09 -23.40
C GLN A 40 -2.40 -1.71 -22.82
N GLN A 41 -2.63 -1.66 -21.51
CA GLN A 41 -2.65 -0.43 -20.77
C GLN A 41 -1.21 0.01 -20.46
N THR A 42 -0.87 1.28 -20.74
CA THR A 42 0.49 1.82 -20.53
C THR A 42 0.56 2.89 -19.46
N ASP A 43 -0.59 3.51 -19.11
CA ASP A 43 -0.63 4.54 -18.07
C ASP A 43 -2.02 4.61 -17.43
N ASP A 44 -2.08 5.18 -16.21
CA ASP A 44 -3.31 5.39 -15.44
C ASP A 44 -3.30 6.69 -14.64
N THR A 45 -4.48 7.26 -14.50
CA THR A 45 -4.81 8.33 -13.56
C THR A 45 -6.09 7.96 -12.82
N LYS A 46 -6.53 8.78 -11.85
CA LYS A 46 -7.83 8.57 -11.20
C LYS A 46 -9.01 8.61 -12.16
N THR A 47 -8.89 9.39 -13.23
CA THR A 47 -9.98 9.67 -14.16
C THR A 47 -9.69 9.28 -15.59
N GLY A 48 -8.62 8.54 -15.84
CA GLY A 48 -8.26 8.11 -17.19
C GLY A 48 -7.25 6.99 -17.24
N VAL A 49 -7.13 6.41 -18.44
CA VAL A 49 -6.14 5.39 -18.77
C VAL A 49 -5.58 5.65 -20.16
N THR A 50 -4.38 5.17 -20.42
CA THR A 50 -3.80 5.14 -21.76
C THR A 50 -3.69 3.69 -22.20
N VAL A 51 -4.16 3.40 -23.40
CA VAL A 51 -3.96 2.12 -24.08
C VAL A 51 -3.10 2.31 -25.31
N GLN A 52 -2.32 1.29 -25.65
CA GLN A 52 -1.47 1.25 -26.81
C GLN A 52 -1.51 -0.15 -27.43
N TRP A 53 -1.33 -0.23 -28.75
CA TRP A 53 -1.31 -1.48 -29.49
C TRP A 53 -0.34 -1.41 -30.65
N SER A 54 -0.10 -2.56 -31.29
CA SER A 54 0.63 -2.66 -32.56
C SER A 54 -0.37 -2.88 -33.69
N GLY A 55 -0.19 -2.14 -34.78
CA GLY A 55 -0.98 -2.23 -36.00
C GLY A 55 -0.08 -2.06 -37.24
N ASN A 56 -0.67 -2.12 -38.42
CA ASN A 56 0.06 -2.06 -39.67
C ASN A 56 -0.13 -0.70 -40.38
N TYR A 57 0.74 -0.42 -41.32
CA TYR A 57 0.63 0.77 -42.16
C TYR A 57 -0.67 0.75 -42.98
N GLY A 58 -1.34 1.90 -43.07
CA GLY A 58 -2.60 2.06 -43.81
C GLY A 58 -3.84 1.59 -43.04
N GLU A 59 -3.70 1.17 -41.78
CA GLU A 59 -4.83 0.84 -40.90
C GLU A 59 -5.30 2.07 -40.12
N GLU A 60 -6.59 2.12 -39.89
CA GLU A 60 -7.27 3.08 -39.00
C GLU A 60 -7.97 2.33 -37.90
N TYR A 61 -8.13 2.97 -36.74
CA TYR A 61 -8.64 2.34 -35.53
C TYR A 61 -9.80 3.12 -34.93
N LEU A 62 -10.78 2.39 -34.39
CA LEU A 62 -11.83 2.92 -33.56
C LEU A 62 -11.83 2.20 -32.21
N VAL A 63 -11.75 2.95 -31.13
CA VAL A 63 -11.66 2.42 -29.77
C VAL A 63 -13.03 2.49 -29.10
N TYR A 64 -13.43 1.39 -28.49
CA TYR A 64 -14.68 1.27 -27.75
C TYR A 64 -14.39 0.99 -26.27
N LEU A 65 -15.27 1.45 -25.42
CA LEU A 65 -15.21 1.28 -23.98
C LEU A 65 -16.51 0.70 -23.44
N SER A 66 -16.41 -0.20 -22.46
CA SER A 66 -17.53 -0.71 -21.68
C SER A 66 -17.17 -0.89 -20.21
N GLN A 67 -18.18 -0.97 -19.36
CA GLN A 67 -18.05 -1.44 -17.97
C GLN A 67 -18.25 -2.95 -17.85
N ASP A 68 -18.79 -3.58 -18.89
CA ASP A 68 -19.03 -5.01 -18.99
C ASP A 68 -18.11 -5.62 -20.06
N ARG A 69 -17.56 -6.83 -19.78
CA ARG A 69 -16.63 -7.51 -20.67
C ARG A 69 -17.28 -7.95 -22.00
N SER A 70 -18.53 -8.31 -21.95
CA SER A 70 -19.26 -8.98 -23.04
C SER A 70 -20.22 -8.07 -23.81
N SER A 71 -20.54 -6.90 -23.26
CA SER A 71 -21.60 -6.06 -23.82
C SER A 71 -21.42 -4.57 -23.51
N GLY A 72 -22.29 -3.72 -24.06
CA GLY A 72 -22.38 -2.30 -23.71
C GLY A 72 -21.23 -1.43 -24.24
N TYR A 73 -20.48 -1.87 -25.24
CA TYR A 73 -19.39 -1.12 -25.81
C TYR A 73 -19.86 0.12 -26.55
N GLN A 74 -19.31 1.27 -26.19
CA GLN A 74 -19.58 2.54 -26.84
C GLN A 74 -18.32 3.09 -27.48
N ALA A 75 -18.42 3.57 -28.72
CA ALA A 75 -17.30 4.19 -29.43
C ALA A 75 -16.87 5.48 -28.72
N LEU A 76 -15.57 5.65 -28.55
CA LEU A 76 -14.99 6.86 -27.93
C LEU A 76 -14.85 8.03 -28.91
N SER A 77 -15.14 7.80 -30.19
CA SER A 77 -15.08 8.80 -31.26
C SER A 77 -16.08 8.43 -32.36
N SER A 78 -16.55 9.40 -33.11
CA SER A 78 -17.38 9.17 -34.30
C SER A 78 -16.57 8.90 -35.59
N TYR A 79 -15.25 8.93 -35.51
CA TYR A 79 -14.34 8.73 -36.65
C TYR A 79 -13.12 7.87 -36.24
N THR A 80 -12.54 7.21 -37.21
CA THR A 80 -11.33 6.41 -37.07
C THR A 80 -10.07 7.29 -36.95
N SER A 81 -8.98 6.72 -36.45
CA SER A 81 -7.68 7.37 -36.29
C SER A 81 -6.57 6.42 -36.68
N THR A 82 -5.49 6.93 -37.26
CA THR A 82 -4.27 6.16 -37.54
C THR A 82 -3.35 5.99 -36.33
N SER A 83 -3.67 6.65 -35.21
CA SER A 83 -2.89 6.53 -33.97
C SER A 83 -3.05 5.13 -33.37
N ASN A 84 -1.95 4.53 -32.97
CA ASN A 84 -1.89 3.25 -32.25
C ASN A 84 -1.86 3.44 -30.72
N LYS A 85 -2.29 4.62 -30.25
CA LYS A 85 -2.39 4.99 -28.82
C LYS A 85 -3.64 5.81 -28.60
N LYS A 86 -4.35 5.54 -27.50
CA LYS A 86 -5.54 6.30 -27.09
C LYS A 86 -5.49 6.61 -25.62
N TYR A 87 -5.68 7.88 -25.27
CA TYR A 87 -6.00 8.31 -23.92
C TYR A 87 -7.53 8.32 -23.74
N ILE A 88 -8.02 7.65 -22.72
CA ILE A 88 -9.42 7.54 -22.33
C ILE A 88 -9.62 8.28 -21.02
N TYR A 89 -10.51 9.24 -20.98
CA TYR A 89 -10.74 10.14 -19.83
C TYR A 89 -12.20 10.09 -19.37
N ASN A 90 -12.55 10.86 -18.33
CA ASN A 90 -13.85 10.90 -17.67
C ASN A 90 -14.26 9.56 -17.04
N LEU A 91 -13.30 8.81 -16.56
CA LEU A 91 -13.49 7.56 -15.84
C LEU A 91 -13.58 7.82 -14.32
N GLN A 92 -14.09 6.84 -13.57
CA GLN A 92 -14.14 6.87 -12.12
C GLN A 92 -12.90 6.22 -11.51
N ALA A 93 -12.40 6.77 -10.39
CA ALA A 93 -11.24 6.24 -9.68
C ALA A 93 -11.47 4.81 -9.15
N GLY A 94 -10.44 3.97 -9.25
CA GLY A 94 -10.47 2.60 -8.75
C GLY A 94 -11.44 1.67 -9.47
N ARG A 95 -11.86 2.00 -10.69
CA ARG A 95 -12.77 1.20 -11.50
C ARG A 95 -12.04 0.37 -12.55
N ALA A 96 -12.66 -0.71 -12.97
CA ALA A 96 -12.27 -1.49 -14.13
C ALA A 96 -13.23 -1.19 -15.27
N TYR A 97 -12.68 -1.16 -16.48
CA TYR A 97 -13.40 -1.01 -17.74
C TYR A 97 -12.82 -2.01 -18.75
N TYR A 98 -13.50 -2.21 -19.85
CA TYR A 98 -13.04 -3.07 -20.95
C TYR A 98 -12.91 -2.26 -22.23
N VAL A 99 -11.81 -2.43 -22.92
CA VAL A 99 -11.48 -1.75 -24.18
C VAL A 99 -11.38 -2.78 -25.27
N ILE A 100 -12.00 -2.51 -26.40
CA ILE A 100 -11.75 -3.19 -27.67
C ILE A 100 -11.30 -2.17 -28.71
N VAL A 101 -10.48 -2.62 -29.65
CA VAL A 101 -10.00 -1.83 -30.79
C VAL A 101 -10.46 -2.51 -32.06
N GLN A 102 -11.25 -1.80 -32.87
CA GLN A 102 -11.61 -2.23 -34.21
C GLN A 102 -10.64 -1.65 -35.23
N THR A 103 -10.22 -2.47 -36.18
CA THR A 103 -9.30 -2.12 -37.26
C THR A 103 -10.07 -1.94 -38.54
N TYR A 104 -9.82 -0.85 -39.23
CA TYR A 104 -10.43 -0.49 -40.52
C TYR A 104 -9.37 -0.32 -41.58
N VAL A 105 -9.69 -0.77 -42.80
CA VAL A 105 -8.91 -0.51 -44.04
C VAL A 105 -9.90 -0.03 -45.10
N ASN A 106 -9.62 1.09 -45.75
CA ASN A 106 -10.52 1.70 -46.74
C ASN A 106 -11.96 1.86 -46.20
N LYS A 107 -12.11 2.25 -44.92
CA LYS A 107 -13.41 2.40 -44.25
C LYS A 107 -14.18 1.10 -43.98
N GLN A 108 -13.60 -0.05 -44.29
CA GLN A 108 -14.20 -1.36 -43.99
C GLN A 108 -13.61 -1.96 -42.74
N LEU A 109 -14.46 -2.49 -41.85
CA LEU A 109 -14.04 -3.22 -40.67
C LEU A 109 -13.36 -4.52 -41.07
N VAL A 110 -12.08 -4.70 -40.72
CA VAL A 110 -11.26 -5.87 -41.08
C VAL A 110 -10.82 -6.69 -39.85
N GLY A 111 -11.00 -6.18 -38.64
CA GLY A 111 -10.64 -6.92 -37.44
C GLY A 111 -11.07 -6.22 -36.16
N GLN A 112 -11.10 -6.98 -35.07
CA GLN A 112 -11.42 -6.50 -33.73
C GLN A 112 -10.55 -7.23 -32.71
N SER A 113 -10.02 -6.52 -31.71
CA SER A 113 -9.27 -7.12 -30.61
C SER A 113 -10.19 -7.86 -29.63
N ASP A 114 -9.61 -8.77 -28.86
CA ASP A 114 -10.23 -9.23 -27.63
C ASP A 114 -10.37 -8.08 -26.62
N PRO A 115 -11.35 -8.18 -25.68
CA PRO A 115 -11.51 -7.19 -24.62
C PRO A 115 -10.29 -7.16 -23.69
N LEU A 116 -9.65 -6.00 -23.58
CA LEU A 116 -8.62 -5.71 -22.59
C LEU A 116 -9.29 -5.08 -21.36
N GLN A 117 -9.11 -5.67 -20.18
CA GLN A 117 -9.46 -4.98 -18.94
C GLN A 117 -8.43 -3.89 -18.63
N VAL A 118 -8.91 -2.66 -18.52
CA VAL A 118 -8.14 -1.49 -18.09
C VAL A 118 -8.65 -0.99 -16.73
N ILE A 119 -7.76 -0.39 -15.95
CA ILE A 119 -8.08 0.04 -14.59
C ILE A 119 -7.58 1.45 -14.31
N THR A 120 -8.35 2.23 -13.60
CA THR A 120 -7.95 3.56 -13.14
C THR A 120 -7.23 3.50 -11.80
N THR A 121 -6.37 4.50 -11.53
CA THR A 121 -5.77 4.73 -10.21
C THR A 121 -6.87 4.79 -9.14
N PRO A 122 -6.79 4.00 -8.05
CA PRO A 122 -7.73 4.13 -6.95
C PRO A 122 -7.52 5.42 -6.15
N GLU A 123 -8.51 5.80 -5.35
CA GLU A 123 -8.34 6.85 -4.36
C GLU A 123 -7.24 6.48 -3.35
N SER A 124 -6.54 7.48 -2.86
CA SER A 124 -5.56 7.29 -1.80
C SER A 124 -6.26 6.95 -0.48
N VAL A 125 -5.56 6.26 0.40
CA VAL A 125 -6.01 6.11 1.78
C VAL A 125 -6.13 7.52 2.42
N ASP A 126 -7.19 7.78 3.17
CA ASP A 126 -7.26 8.98 3.98
C ASP A 126 -6.20 8.94 5.09
N TYR A 127 -5.22 9.84 5.03
CA TYR A 127 -4.11 9.88 5.98
C TYR A 127 -4.57 10.08 7.43
N LYS A 128 -5.68 10.80 7.66
CA LYS A 128 -6.26 11.02 8.99
C LYS A 128 -6.85 9.75 9.59
N SER A 129 -7.17 8.77 8.74
CA SER A 129 -7.70 7.48 9.16
C SER A 129 -6.62 6.47 9.54
N ILE A 130 -5.35 6.71 9.17
CA ILE A 130 -4.26 5.79 9.46
C ILE A 130 -3.92 5.88 10.95
N LYS A 131 -4.07 4.76 11.64
CA LYS A 131 -3.84 4.67 13.10
C LYS A 131 -2.98 3.48 13.43
N GLN A 132 -2.06 3.66 14.35
CA GLN A 132 -1.42 2.55 15.04
C GLN A 132 -2.44 1.97 16.03
N THR A 133 -2.71 0.67 15.91
CA THR A 133 -3.70 -0.04 16.75
C THR A 133 -3.05 -0.86 17.85
N SER A 134 -1.78 -1.22 17.68
CA SER A 134 -0.99 -1.93 18.67
C SER A 134 0.50 -1.65 18.49
N GLY A 135 1.25 -1.79 19.58
CA GLY A 135 2.70 -1.77 19.57
C GLY A 135 3.19 -2.79 20.60
N THR A 136 3.84 -3.86 20.13
CA THR A 136 4.53 -4.81 20.99
C THR A 136 6.04 -4.65 20.81
N LYS A 137 6.85 -5.35 21.60
CA LYS A 137 8.30 -5.32 21.48
C LYS A 137 8.84 -5.75 20.09
N ASN A 138 8.05 -6.47 19.29
CA ASN A 138 8.49 -7.03 18.00
C ASN A 138 7.53 -6.75 16.84
N LYS A 139 6.38 -6.09 17.06
CA LYS A 139 5.37 -5.84 16.04
C LYS A 139 4.61 -4.54 16.30
N ILE A 140 4.21 -3.86 15.22
CA ILE A 140 3.31 -2.71 15.24
C ILE A 140 2.12 -3.03 14.35
N GLY A 141 0.90 -2.91 14.89
CA GLY A 141 -0.35 -3.03 14.14
C GLY A 141 -0.80 -1.67 13.61
N LEU A 142 -1.27 -1.67 12.37
CA LEU A 142 -1.81 -0.51 11.67
C LEU A 142 -3.21 -0.79 11.16
N GLN A 143 -4.05 0.24 11.11
CA GLN A 143 -5.38 0.19 10.52
C GLN A 143 -5.71 1.54 9.87
N TRP A 144 -6.53 1.52 8.82
CA TRP A 144 -7.03 2.70 8.11
C TRP A 144 -8.44 2.47 7.58
N ASN A 145 -9.08 3.53 7.07
CA ASN A 145 -10.39 3.39 6.41
C ASN A 145 -10.25 2.66 5.07
N ARG A 146 -11.25 1.85 4.76
CA ARG A 146 -11.30 1.14 3.46
C ARG A 146 -11.44 2.15 2.31
N VAL A 147 -10.73 1.87 1.23
CA VAL A 147 -10.88 2.57 -0.06
C VAL A 147 -11.71 1.66 -0.98
N SER A 148 -12.69 2.23 -1.66
CA SER A 148 -13.56 1.49 -2.57
C SER A 148 -12.81 1.09 -3.85
N GLY A 149 -13.14 -0.08 -4.41
CA GLY A 149 -12.66 -0.53 -5.72
C GLY A 149 -11.20 -0.97 -5.76
N VAL A 150 -10.50 -1.08 -4.63
CA VAL A 150 -9.12 -1.56 -4.56
C VAL A 150 -9.03 -3.08 -4.58
N THR A 151 -7.91 -3.61 -5.07
CA THR A 151 -7.52 -5.01 -4.89
C THR A 151 -6.90 -5.22 -3.52
N GLY A 152 -6.17 -4.21 -3.00
CA GLY A 152 -5.53 -4.28 -1.70
C GLY A 152 -4.71 -3.03 -1.39
N TYR A 153 -3.79 -3.19 -0.43
CA TYR A 153 -2.93 -2.11 0.05
C TYR A 153 -1.49 -2.58 0.15
N VAL A 154 -0.59 -1.63 0.07
CA VAL A 154 0.84 -1.82 0.31
C VAL A 154 1.25 -0.93 1.46
N VAL A 155 1.85 -1.49 2.50
CA VAL A 155 2.57 -0.73 3.52
C VAL A 155 4.05 -0.82 3.19
N ALA A 156 4.66 0.31 2.85
CA ALA A 156 6.06 0.36 2.45
C ALA A 156 6.87 1.23 3.41
N LYS A 157 8.06 0.78 3.79
CA LYS A 157 9.06 1.60 4.45
C LYS A 157 10.01 2.18 3.41
N ILE A 158 10.11 3.50 3.39
CA ILE A 158 10.84 4.25 2.37
C ILE A 158 11.88 5.14 3.04
N SER A 159 13.12 5.06 2.56
CA SER A 159 14.22 5.90 2.97
C SER A 159 14.86 6.55 1.74
N GLY A 160 14.73 7.86 1.62
CA GLY A 160 15.11 8.57 0.39
C GLY A 160 14.31 8.08 -0.81
N SER A 161 14.98 7.50 -1.81
CA SER A 161 14.35 6.87 -2.99
C SER A 161 14.27 5.34 -2.90
N LYS A 162 14.70 4.73 -1.79
CA LYS A 162 14.76 3.27 -1.62
C LYS A 162 13.56 2.75 -0.84
N VAL A 163 12.95 1.67 -1.34
CA VAL A 163 12.00 0.84 -0.58
C VAL A 163 12.82 -0.15 0.27
N GLU A 164 12.79 0.03 1.60
CA GLU A 164 13.52 -0.82 2.55
C GLU A 164 12.72 -2.08 2.92
N ALA A 165 11.40 -1.95 2.99
CA ALA A 165 10.50 -3.07 3.30
C ALA A 165 9.13 -2.82 2.68
N GLN A 166 8.41 -3.90 2.39
CA GLN A 166 7.08 -3.85 1.79
C GLN A 166 6.21 -4.99 2.34
N TYR A 167 4.95 -4.66 2.64
CA TYR A 167 3.94 -5.58 3.15
C TYR A 167 2.65 -5.41 2.36
N ASN A 168 2.26 -6.43 1.60
CA ASN A 168 1.04 -6.44 0.81
C ASN A 168 -0.10 -7.05 1.62
N VAL A 169 -1.23 -6.36 1.67
CA VAL A 169 -2.42 -6.82 2.40
C VAL A 169 -3.68 -6.58 1.57
N THR A 170 -4.65 -7.47 1.71
CA THR A 170 -5.97 -7.35 1.06
C THR A 170 -7.00 -6.67 1.95
N THR A 171 -6.68 -6.47 3.22
CA THR A 171 -7.52 -5.80 4.21
C THR A 171 -6.95 -4.43 4.56
N ASN A 172 -7.77 -3.59 5.18
CA ASN A 172 -7.37 -2.27 5.68
C ASN A 172 -6.61 -2.33 7.02
N LYS A 173 -5.86 -3.41 7.23
CA LYS A 173 -5.01 -3.63 8.41
C LYS A 173 -3.69 -4.23 7.97
N ALA A 174 -2.62 -3.89 8.68
CA ALA A 174 -1.31 -4.50 8.48
C ALA A 174 -0.59 -4.66 9.81
N THR A 175 0.40 -5.56 9.83
CA THR A 175 1.35 -5.70 10.93
C THR A 175 2.74 -5.59 10.35
N VAL A 176 3.56 -4.70 10.89
CA VAL A 176 4.95 -4.52 10.51
C VAL A 176 5.87 -4.97 11.64
N PRO A 177 7.04 -5.58 11.32
CA PRO A 177 8.03 -5.94 12.34
C PRO A 177 8.58 -4.70 13.05
N ALA A 178 8.94 -4.87 14.30
CA ALA A 178 9.53 -3.82 15.12
C ALA A 178 10.61 -4.38 16.05
N LYS A 179 11.48 -3.49 16.53
CA LYS A 179 12.39 -3.73 17.66
C LYS A 179 11.83 -3.00 18.88
N ALA A 180 11.98 -3.57 20.06
CA ALA A 180 11.48 -2.99 21.30
C ALA A 180 12.01 -1.56 21.52
N GLY A 181 11.15 -0.66 21.99
CA GLY A 181 11.49 0.71 22.32
C GLY A 181 11.94 1.59 21.15
N THR A 182 11.62 1.21 19.93
CA THR A 182 12.09 1.91 18.73
C THR A 182 10.98 2.76 18.11
N HIS A 183 11.35 3.94 17.62
CA HIS A 183 10.49 4.80 16.81
C HIS A 183 10.76 4.54 15.32
N TYR A 184 9.73 4.50 14.51
CA TYR A 184 9.81 4.27 13.08
C TYR A 184 9.15 5.42 12.32
N SER A 185 9.86 5.97 11.36
CA SER A 185 9.36 6.92 10.39
C SER A 185 9.50 6.36 8.97
N GLY A 186 8.92 7.05 7.98
CA GLY A 186 9.04 6.65 6.58
C GLY A 186 8.18 5.48 6.17
N TYR A 187 7.19 5.09 6.97
CA TYR A 187 6.14 4.16 6.53
C TYR A 187 5.03 4.91 5.79
N TYR A 188 4.57 4.31 4.68
CA TYR A 188 3.50 4.83 3.85
C TYR A 188 2.52 3.72 3.52
N VAL A 189 1.23 4.08 3.44
CA VAL A 189 0.17 3.18 3.00
C VAL A 189 -0.30 3.60 1.62
N TYR A 190 -0.28 2.65 0.68
CA TYR A 190 -0.76 2.81 -0.69
C TYR A 190 -1.97 1.93 -0.91
N SER A 191 -2.99 2.44 -1.57
CA SER A 191 -4.05 1.62 -2.17
C SER A 191 -3.61 1.17 -3.55
N TYR A 192 -3.99 -0.03 -4.00
CA TYR A 192 -3.73 -0.46 -5.36
C TYR A 192 -4.91 -1.22 -5.96
N LYS A 193 -5.00 -1.15 -7.28
CA LYS A 193 -5.87 -1.99 -8.09
C LYS A 193 -5.03 -2.79 -9.08
N ARG A 194 -5.43 -4.03 -9.35
CA ARG A 194 -4.79 -4.91 -10.32
C ARG A 194 -5.80 -5.30 -11.38
N SER A 195 -5.39 -5.30 -12.66
CA SER A 195 -6.17 -5.82 -13.78
C SER A 195 -5.95 -7.33 -13.96
N GLU A 196 -6.79 -7.94 -14.80
CA GLU A 196 -6.65 -9.33 -15.25
C GLU A 196 -5.31 -9.57 -15.97
N SER A 197 -4.79 -8.57 -16.70
CA SER A 197 -3.47 -8.59 -17.36
C SER A 197 -2.30 -8.27 -16.42
N ASN A 198 -2.53 -8.23 -15.09
CA ASN A 198 -1.54 -7.89 -14.06
C ASN A 198 -1.01 -6.45 -14.11
N TYR A 199 -1.64 -5.54 -14.84
CA TYR A 199 -1.33 -4.12 -14.71
C TYR A 199 -1.71 -3.63 -13.31
N ILE A 200 -0.86 -2.78 -12.70
CA ILE A 200 -1.06 -2.28 -11.35
C ILE A 200 -1.19 -0.75 -11.38
N ALA A 201 -2.37 -0.29 -11.01
CA ALA A 201 -2.65 1.13 -10.75
C ALA A 201 -2.48 1.42 -9.26
N LEU A 202 -1.59 2.35 -8.91
CA LEU A 202 -1.19 2.65 -7.55
C LEU A 202 -1.64 4.04 -7.12
N GLY A 203 -2.41 4.13 -6.04
CA GLY A 203 -2.76 5.40 -5.38
C GLY A 203 -1.55 6.09 -4.78
N TYR A 204 -1.68 7.36 -4.40
CA TYR A 204 -0.59 8.07 -3.72
C TYR A 204 -0.38 7.52 -2.31
N GLY A 205 0.90 7.35 -1.93
CA GLY A 205 1.28 6.91 -0.59
C GLY A 205 0.95 7.94 0.48
N GLN A 206 0.31 7.48 1.54
CA GLN A 206 -0.04 8.31 2.68
C GLN A 206 0.83 7.93 3.88
N SER A 207 1.50 8.92 4.47
CA SER A 207 2.39 8.71 5.62
C SER A 207 1.61 8.21 6.84
N THR A 208 2.18 7.25 7.53
CA THR A 208 1.63 6.77 8.81
C THR A 208 1.96 7.69 9.98
N GLY A 209 2.82 8.70 9.77
CA GLY A 209 3.46 9.40 10.87
C GLY A 209 4.51 8.54 11.58
N THR A 210 4.89 8.93 12.79
CA THR A 210 5.82 8.16 13.62
C THR A 210 5.09 7.00 14.31
N LEU A 211 5.66 5.81 14.20
CA LEU A 211 5.17 4.59 14.82
C LEU A 211 6.05 4.21 16.01
N TYR A 212 5.46 3.58 17.01
CA TYR A 212 6.12 3.27 18.28
C TYR A 212 5.97 1.79 18.60
N SER A 213 7.07 1.10 18.89
CA SER A 213 7.01 -0.24 19.48
C SER A 213 7.05 -0.14 21.00
N ALA A 214 6.46 -1.13 21.67
CA ALA A 214 6.54 -1.18 23.12
C ALA A 214 8.00 -1.36 23.57
N PRO A 215 8.43 -0.66 24.60
CA PRO A 215 9.73 -0.92 25.24
C PRO A 215 9.77 -2.33 25.82
N VAL A 216 10.94 -2.85 26.05
CA VAL A 216 11.10 -4.05 26.89
C VAL A 216 10.64 -3.67 28.29
N ASN A 217 9.83 -4.51 28.91
CA ASN A 217 9.38 -4.30 30.27
C ASN A 217 10.60 -4.19 31.19
N PRO A 218 10.80 -3.06 31.87
CA PRO A 218 11.91 -2.87 32.80
C PRO A 218 11.89 -3.88 33.98
N GLN A 219 10.79 -4.56 34.22
CA GLN A 219 10.72 -5.65 35.19
C GLN A 219 11.78 -6.75 34.90
N TYR A 220 12.09 -7.00 33.64
CA TYR A 220 13.17 -7.93 33.28
C TYR A 220 14.57 -7.39 33.58
N VAL A 221 14.73 -6.09 33.67
CA VAL A 221 16.01 -5.45 34.06
C VAL A 221 16.17 -5.51 35.57
N ALA A 222 15.09 -5.47 36.31
CA ALA A 222 15.08 -5.63 37.77
C ALA A 222 15.24 -7.09 38.19
N ASP A 223 14.61 -8.03 37.47
CA ASP A 223 14.76 -9.49 37.67
C ASP A 223 16.08 -10.03 37.16
N ALA A 224 16.79 -9.35 36.27
CA ALA A 224 18.15 -9.66 35.89
C ALA A 224 19.13 -9.34 37.03
N LYS A 225 18.91 -9.98 38.16
CA LYS A 225 19.73 -10.07 39.34
C LYS A 225 20.62 -8.85 39.68
N ALA A 226 20.18 -8.22 40.72
CA ALA A 226 21.10 -7.61 41.66
C ALA A 226 21.99 -6.51 41.08
N GLY A 227 21.56 -5.35 41.30
CA GLY A 227 22.43 -4.21 41.25
C GLY A 227 21.79 -2.90 40.90
N THR A 228 20.52 -2.89 40.49
CA THR A 228 19.90 -1.68 39.96
C THR A 228 18.66 -1.18 40.70
N LEU A 229 18.11 -1.91 41.65
CA LEU A 229 17.17 -1.38 42.62
C LEU A 229 17.96 -0.75 43.76
N ILE A 230 18.07 0.57 43.76
CA ILE A 230 18.62 1.30 44.90
C ILE A 230 17.49 1.40 45.94
N TRP A 231 17.46 0.48 46.88
CA TRP A 231 16.65 0.62 48.07
C TRP A 231 17.26 1.71 48.94
N SER A 232 16.54 2.80 49.07
CA SER A 232 16.81 3.72 50.13
C SER A 232 15.54 3.84 50.97
N PRO A 233 15.39 3.03 52.04
CA PRO A 233 14.30 3.25 52.97
C PRO A 233 14.58 4.57 53.68
N ALA A 234 13.76 5.58 53.44
CA ALA A 234 13.81 6.80 54.21
C ALA A 234 13.54 6.43 55.66
N LYS A 235 14.43 6.80 56.60
CA LYS A 235 14.39 6.50 58.02
C LYS A 235 13.27 7.20 58.78
N SER A 236 12.45 8.01 58.17
CA SER A 236 11.33 8.70 58.79
C SER A 236 10.10 8.65 57.89
N GLY A 237 9.15 7.78 58.25
CA GLY A 237 7.86 7.69 57.59
C GLY A 237 7.70 6.53 56.60
N ASN A 238 6.51 6.34 56.10
CA ASN A 238 6.07 5.26 55.25
C ASN A 238 6.43 5.50 53.76
N VAL A 239 7.56 6.15 53.43
CA VAL A 239 7.94 6.48 52.07
C VAL A 239 9.02 5.52 51.59
N ILE A 240 8.76 4.83 50.47
CA ILE A 240 9.73 3.98 49.80
C ILE A 240 10.14 4.72 48.53
N THR A 241 11.44 4.99 48.37
CA THR A 241 11.99 5.54 47.09
C THR A 241 12.55 4.40 46.26
N ILE A 242 12.08 4.27 45.05
CA ILE A 242 12.55 3.27 44.08
C ILE A 242 13.25 4.00 42.95
N GLY A 243 14.53 3.66 42.74
CA GLY A 243 15.30 4.13 41.62
C GLY A 243 15.63 3.01 40.63
N TRP A 244 15.67 3.31 39.36
CA TRP A 244 16.10 2.39 38.32
C TRP A 244 17.00 3.11 37.32
N LYS A 245 17.86 2.34 36.62
CA LYS A 245 18.64 2.86 35.52
C LYS A 245 17.88 2.62 34.20
N ALA A 246 17.90 3.61 33.30
CA ALA A 246 17.44 3.41 31.94
C ALA A 246 18.26 2.29 31.28
N ASN A 247 17.61 1.41 30.51
CA ASN A 247 18.35 0.37 29.81
C ASN A 247 19.08 0.97 28.61
N PRO A 248 20.43 0.94 28.56
CA PRO A 248 21.20 1.56 27.48
C PRO A 248 21.02 0.91 26.12
N ASN A 249 20.42 -0.30 26.07
CA ASN A 249 20.17 -1.02 24.83
C ASN A 249 18.81 -0.72 24.18
N TYR A 250 18.04 0.18 24.77
CA TYR A 250 16.70 0.52 24.29
C TYR A 250 16.54 2.02 24.21
N ASP A 251 16.52 2.54 22.98
CA ASP A 251 16.33 3.95 22.72
C ASP A 251 14.88 4.36 23.06
N TYR A 252 14.76 5.30 24.00
CA TYR A 252 13.60 6.17 24.22
C TYR A 252 12.30 5.51 24.73
N PRO A 253 12.25 4.95 25.94
CA PRO A 253 10.97 4.81 26.60
C PRO A 253 10.39 6.22 26.83
N THR A 254 9.13 6.44 26.44
CA THR A 254 8.42 7.71 26.67
C THR A 254 8.09 7.94 28.15
N GLY A 255 8.26 6.89 28.97
CA GLY A 255 8.02 6.92 30.41
C GLY A 255 8.12 5.53 31.02
N TYR A 256 8.02 5.49 32.32
CA TYR A 256 8.00 4.25 33.12
C TYR A 256 6.75 4.22 33.98
N GLN A 257 6.12 3.05 34.11
CA GLN A 257 5.07 2.81 35.03
C GLN A 257 5.59 1.86 36.13
N VAL A 258 5.51 2.30 37.39
CA VAL A 258 5.87 1.46 38.53
C VAL A 258 4.60 0.84 39.09
N GLN A 259 4.60 -0.48 39.27
CA GLN A 259 3.53 -1.24 39.88
C GLN A 259 4.06 -1.94 41.11
N ILE A 260 3.37 -1.78 42.23
CA ILE A 260 3.71 -2.41 43.48
C ILE A 260 2.67 -3.50 43.78
N TYR A 261 3.14 -4.69 44.05
CA TYR A 261 2.30 -5.83 44.43
C TYR A 261 2.51 -6.28 45.86
N SER A 262 1.51 -6.96 46.41
CA SER A 262 1.64 -7.67 47.68
C SER A 262 2.73 -8.76 47.61
N LEU A 263 3.28 -9.18 48.73
CA LEU A 263 4.34 -10.18 48.83
C LEU A 263 4.03 -11.51 48.11
N ASN A 264 2.74 -11.87 47.99
CA ASN A 264 2.32 -13.06 47.23
C ASN A 264 2.17 -12.80 45.74
N GLY A 265 2.49 -11.59 45.21
CA GLY A 265 2.40 -11.22 43.82
C GLY A 265 0.99 -11.14 43.21
N LYS A 266 -0.06 -11.40 44.00
CA LYS A 266 -1.43 -11.52 43.49
C LYS A 266 -2.24 -10.24 43.52
N THR A 267 -1.94 -9.35 44.46
CA THR A 267 -2.70 -8.10 44.64
C THR A 267 -1.84 -6.91 44.26
N ARG A 268 -2.27 -6.15 43.27
CA ARG A 268 -1.63 -4.89 42.91
C ARG A 268 -2.04 -3.81 43.91
N LEU A 269 -1.05 -3.27 44.62
CA LEU A 269 -1.24 -2.29 45.68
C LEU A 269 -1.20 -0.85 45.18
N TYR A 270 -0.36 -0.59 44.14
CA TYR A 270 -0.16 0.75 43.64
C TYR A 270 0.31 0.73 42.17
N THR A 271 -0.04 1.76 41.43
CA THR A 271 0.45 1.99 40.03
C THR A 271 0.64 3.48 39.85
N THR A 272 1.84 3.89 39.36
CA THR A 272 2.05 5.27 38.93
C THR A 272 1.36 5.52 37.60
N LYS A 273 0.99 6.78 37.31
CA LYS A 273 0.66 7.19 35.95
C LYS A 273 1.94 7.16 35.14
N ALA A 274 1.86 6.66 33.89
CA ALA A 274 2.96 6.71 32.93
C ALA A 274 3.16 8.14 32.42
#